data_2f8e09a270030d0758c4a692f14169e7
#
_entry.id   2f8e09a270030d0758c4a692f14169e7
#
_cell.length_a   1.000
_cell.length_b   1.000
_cell.length_c   1.000
_cell.angle_alpha   90.00
_cell.angle_beta   90.00
_cell.angle_gamma   90.00
#
_symmetry.space_group_name_H-M   'P 1'
#
loop_
_entity.id
_entity.type
_entity.pdbx_description
1 polymer ?
#
loop_
_entity_poly.entity_id
_entity_poly.type
_entity_poly.pdbx_seq_one_letter_code
_entity_poly.pdbx_strand_id
1 'polypeptide(L)'
;MVEFYINGQQVEVQLEDEQTVGDVLKSFESTCEENDAAVIGIAVDSKQITAELFDEEAAKPLGSNTKFEFSIVTKNDIKASFEKLSALFNELAAQMEGVPVALQSGKNAEVSESIKRLADSIEQFCHVATLASLFPDTFSTGSLNGISFKDFFAEFSPILKDFEDALQNNDTVMLGDLSEYEICPRLKEISKALQSM
;
A
#
# COMPACT_ATOMS: atom_id res chain seq x y z
N MET A 1 -19.86 -29.17 -3.76
CA MET A 1 -20.28 -27.89 -4.38
C MET A 1 -19.04 -27.03 -4.45
N VAL A 2 -18.80 -26.37 -5.56
CA VAL A 2 -17.69 -25.42 -5.66
C VAL A 2 -17.95 -24.25 -4.71
N GLU A 3 -16.93 -23.85 -3.95
CA GLU A 3 -17.04 -22.80 -2.94
C GLU A 3 -16.15 -21.62 -3.34
N PHE A 4 -16.66 -20.41 -3.14
CA PHE A 4 -15.96 -19.17 -3.47
C PHE A 4 -15.83 -18.28 -2.23
N TYR A 5 -14.64 -17.74 -2.02
CA TYR A 5 -14.34 -16.79 -0.97
C TYR A 5 -13.64 -15.57 -1.57
N ILE A 6 -14.10 -14.39 -1.23
CA ILE A 6 -13.48 -13.11 -1.61
C ILE A 6 -13.09 -12.37 -0.33
N ASN A 7 -11.81 -12.08 -0.17
CA ASN A 7 -11.25 -11.43 1.04
C ASN A 7 -11.71 -12.14 2.34
N GLY A 8 -11.79 -13.49 2.29
CA GLY A 8 -12.18 -14.33 3.41
C GLY A 8 -13.70 -14.46 3.65
N GLN A 9 -14.54 -13.81 2.85
CA GLN A 9 -16.00 -13.92 2.93
C GLN A 9 -16.52 -14.87 1.86
N GLN A 10 -17.37 -15.82 2.27
CA GLN A 10 -18.01 -16.73 1.32
C GLN A 10 -19.03 -15.98 0.47
N VAL A 11 -18.97 -16.23 -0.84
CA VAL A 11 -19.87 -15.63 -1.84
C VAL A 11 -20.53 -16.72 -2.68
N GLU A 12 -21.73 -16.46 -3.17
CA GLU A 12 -22.40 -17.33 -4.12
C GLU A 12 -22.02 -16.89 -5.54
N VAL A 13 -21.42 -17.81 -6.31
CA VAL A 13 -21.06 -17.62 -7.71
C VAL A 13 -21.76 -18.70 -8.52
N GLN A 14 -22.43 -18.29 -9.59
CA GLN A 14 -23.00 -19.21 -10.56
C GLN A 14 -21.96 -19.50 -11.63
N LEU A 15 -21.61 -20.76 -11.79
CA LEU A 15 -20.77 -21.24 -12.86
C LEU A 15 -21.66 -21.50 -14.08
N GLU A 16 -21.20 -21.12 -15.26
CA GLU A 16 -21.92 -21.33 -16.52
C GLU A 16 -21.33 -22.54 -17.25
N ASP A 17 -20.27 -22.32 -18.02
CA ASP A 17 -19.63 -23.32 -18.88
C ASP A 17 -18.18 -23.65 -18.48
N GLU A 18 -17.73 -23.24 -17.29
CA GLU A 18 -16.37 -23.45 -16.82
C GLU A 18 -16.10 -24.95 -16.60
N GLN A 19 -15.10 -25.48 -17.31
CA GLN A 19 -14.68 -26.88 -17.26
C GLN A 19 -13.39 -27.09 -16.48
N THR A 20 -12.55 -26.06 -16.41
CA THR A 20 -11.25 -26.09 -15.76
C THR A 20 -11.14 -25.04 -14.68
N VAL A 21 -10.15 -25.20 -13.81
CA VAL A 21 -9.77 -24.17 -12.84
C VAL A 21 -9.43 -22.86 -13.56
N GLY A 22 -8.71 -22.92 -14.68
CA GLY A 22 -8.33 -21.76 -15.47
C GLY A 22 -9.51 -20.99 -16.06
N ASP A 23 -10.59 -21.69 -16.46
CA ASP A 23 -11.80 -21.02 -16.94
C ASP A 23 -12.43 -20.18 -15.83
N VAL A 24 -12.52 -20.74 -14.62
CA VAL A 24 -13.03 -20.02 -13.45
C VAL A 24 -12.17 -18.80 -13.11
N LEU A 25 -10.83 -18.97 -13.10
CA LEU A 25 -9.92 -17.86 -12.79
C LEU A 25 -10.08 -16.72 -13.80
N LYS A 26 -10.17 -17.03 -15.08
CA LYS A 26 -10.33 -16.05 -16.16
C LYS A 26 -11.70 -15.33 -16.10
N SER A 27 -12.77 -16.08 -15.87
CA SER A 27 -14.12 -15.52 -15.73
C SER A 27 -14.20 -14.57 -14.53
N PHE A 28 -13.55 -14.96 -13.41
CA PHE A 28 -13.48 -14.14 -12.20
C PHE A 28 -12.65 -12.86 -12.41
N GLU A 29 -11.49 -12.96 -13.08
CA GLU A 29 -10.65 -11.80 -13.42
C GLU A 29 -11.41 -10.79 -14.27
N SER A 30 -12.11 -11.26 -15.34
CA SER A 30 -12.93 -10.39 -16.18
C SER A 30 -14.05 -9.70 -15.38
N THR A 31 -14.68 -10.41 -14.45
CA THR A 31 -15.70 -9.83 -13.57
C THR A 31 -15.09 -8.77 -12.64
N CYS A 32 -13.90 -8.99 -12.13
CA CYS A 32 -13.19 -8.00 -11.31
C CYS A 32 -12.87 -6.73 -12.11
N GLU A 33 -12.35 -6.87 -13.34
CA GLU A 33 -12.05 -5.73 -14.23
C GLU A 33 -13.30 -4.88 -14.52
N GLU A 34 -14.43 -5.52 -14.82
CA GLU A 34 -15.72 -4.85 -15.05
C GLU A 34 -16.24 -4.10 -13.81
N ASN A 35 -15.82 -4.50 -12.60
CA ASN A 35 -16.24 -3.92 -11.34
C ASN A 35 -15.15 -3.07 -10.66
N ASP A 36 -14.19 -2.53 -11.42
CA ASP A 36 -13.13 -1.69 -10.91
C ASP A 36 -12.31 -2.36 -9.78
N ALA A 37 -12.10 -3.67 -9.88
CA ALA A 37 -11.33 -4.47 -8.96
C ALA A 37 -10.17 -5.17 -9.66
N ALA A 38 -9.13 -5.53 -8.91
CA ALA A 38 -8.03 -6.35 -9.38
C ALA A 38 -7.77 -7.52 -8.42
N VAL A 39 -7.47 -8.69 -8.98
CA VAL A 39 -7.08 -9.87 -8.20
C VAL A 39 -5.63 -9.73 -7.80
N ILE A 40 -5.35 -9.78 -6.49
CA ILE A 40 -4.01 -9.65 -5.91
C ILE A 40 -3.50 -10.95 -5.26
N GLY A 41 -4.36 -11.96 -5.16
CA GLY A 41 -4.00 -13.27 -4.64
C GLY A 41 -5.06 -14.30 -4.96
N ILE A 42 -4.60 -15.53 -5.23
CA ILE A 42 -5.45 -16.67 -5.55
C ILE A 42 -4.98 -17.88 -4.75
N ALA A 43 -5.93 -18.58 -4.11
CA ALA A 43 -5.66 -19.92 -3.62
C ALA A 43 -6.77 -20.88 -4.10
N VAL A 44 -6.38 -22.11 -4.45
CA VAL A 44 -7.27 -23.19 -4.85
C VAL A 44 -7.04 -24.37 -3.91
N ASP A 45 -8.08 -24.85 -3.26
CA ASP A 45 -8.01 -25.93 -2.25
C ASP A 45 -6.94 -25.65 -1.18
N SER A 46 -6.88 -24.39 -0.70
CA SER A 46 -5.90 -23.88 0.28
C SER A 46 -4.44 -23.85 -0.21
N LYS A 47 -4.20 -24.09 -1.50
CA LYS A 47 -2.87 -23.94 -2.12
C LYS A 47 -2.78 -22.60 -2.82
N GLN A 48 -1.83 -21.76 -2.39
CA GLN A 48 -1.54 -20.47 -3.02
C GLN A 48 -1.06 -20.69 -4.45
N ILE A 49 -1.68 -20.01 -5.41
CA ILE A 49 -1.31 -20.06 -6.82
C ILE A 49 -0.32 -18.92 -7.11
N THR A 50 0.94 -19.27 -7.35
CA THR A 50 1.95 -18.33 -7.82
C THR A 50 2.00 -18.33 -9.35
N ALA A 51 2.65 -17.33 -9.95
CA ALA A 51 2.83 -17.27 -11.39
C ALA A 51 3.48 -18.54 -11.97
N GLU A 52 4.39 -19.17 -11.22
CA GLU A 52 5.08 -20.40 -11.64
C GLU A 52 4.16 -21.63 -11.65
N LEU A 53 3.14 -21.64 -10.79
CA LEU A 53 2.20 -22.75 -10.64
C LEU A 53 0.93 -22.54 -11.47
N PHE A 54 0.76 -21.36 -12.03
CA PHE A 54 -0.51 -20.95 -12.65
C PHE A 54 -0.91 -21.89 -13.80
N ASP A 55 -0.03 -22.17 -14.74
CA ASP A 55 -0.33 -22.99 -15.92
C ASP A 55 -0.69 -24.43 -15.54
N GLU A 56 0.00 -25.00 -14.54
CA GLU A 56 -0.28 -26.35 -14.06
C GLU A 56 -1.65 -26.44 -13.35
N GLU A 57 -1.93 -25.47 -12.46
CA GLU A 57 -3.18 -25.44 -11.72
C GLU A 57 -4.38 -25.08 -12.61
N ALA A 58 -4.20 -24.13 -13.53
CA ALA A 58 -5.23 -23.72 -14.48
C ALA A 58 -5.70 -24.86 -15.41
N ALA A 59 -4.78 -25.75 -15.78
CA ALA A 59 -5.10 -26.90 -16.66
C ALA A 59 -5.92 -28.01 -15.96
N LYS A 60 -6.07 -27.97 -14.64
CA LYS A 60 -6.82 -29.01 -13.90
C LYS A 60 -8.31 -28.92 -14.18
N PRO A 61 -8.98 -30.07 -14.34
CA PRO A 61 -10.43 -30.10 -14.48
C PRO A 61 -11.09 -29.57 -13.18
N LEU A 62 -12.19 -28.86 -13.35
CA LEU A 62 -12.96 -28.33 -12.22
C LEU A 62 -13.62 -29.48 -11.44
N GLY A 63 -13.22 -29.66 -10.19
CA GLY A 63 -13.80 -30.64 -9.29
C GLY A 63 -15.12 -30.16 -8.68
N SER A 64 -15.97 -31.10 -8.29
CA SER A 64 -17.28 -30.79 -7.67
C SER A 64 -17.15 -30.14 -6.27
N ASN A 65 -16.00 -30.19 -5.63
CA ASN A 65 -15.74 -29.67 -4.28
C ASN A 65 -14.50 -28.74 -4.25
N THR A 66 -14.18 -28.12 -5.37
CA THR A 66 -13.04 -27.18 -5.45
C THR A 66 -13.39 -25.91 -4.66
N LYS A 67 -12.43 -25.45 -3.85
CA LYS A 67 -12.53 -24.21 -3.08
C LYS A 67 -11.64 -23.14 -3.69
N PHE A 68 -12.23 -22.02 -4.06
CA PHE A 68 -11.51 -20.84 -4.55
C PHE A 68 -11.47 -19.77 -3.47
N GLU A 69 -10.29 -19.20 -3.23
CA GLU A 69 -10.08 -18.09 -2.30
C GLU A 69 -9.36 -16.97 -3.07
N PHE A 70 -10.06 -15.87 -3.28
CA PHE A 70 -9.53 -14.69 -3.97
C PHE A 70 -9.28 -13.58 -2.98
N SER A 71 -8.13 -12.93 -3.12
CA SER A 71 -7.86 -11.63 -2.53
C SER A 71 -7.97 -10.59 -3.63
N ILE A 72 -8.82 -9.60 -3.45
CA ILE A 72 -9.03 -8.52 -4.40
C ILE A 72 -8.83 -7.17 -3.74
N VAL A 73 -8.51 -6.18 -4.54
CA VAL A 73 -8.50 -4.77 -4.18
C VAL A 73 -9.34 -3.98 -5.19
N THR A 74 -10.11 -3.01 -4.72
CA THR A 74 -10.89 -2.13 -5.57
C THR A 74 -10.25 -0.75 -5.68
N LYS A 75 -10.60 0.01 -6.72
CA LYS A 75 -10.22 1.44 -6.84
C LYS A 75 -10.66 2.24 -5.62
N ASN A 76 -11.84 1.93 -5.05
CA ASN A 76 -12.36 2.60 -3.88
C ASN A 76 -11.54 2.29 -2.61
N ASP A 77 -11.06 1.05 -2.46
CA ASP A 77 -10.18 0.68 -1.35
C ASP A 77 -8.87 1.46 -1.40
N ILE A 78 -8.31 1.65 -2.59
CA ILE A 78 -7.09 2.42 -2.80
C ILE A 78 -7.33 3.90 -2.48
N LYS A 79 -8.42 4.50 -2.97
CA LYS A 79 -8.80 5.89 -2.64
C LYS A 79 -8.96 6.08 -1.13
N ALA A 80 -9.71 5.21 -0.48
CA ALA A 80 -9.88 5.24 0.98
C ALA A 80 -8.55 5.09 1.74
N SER A 81 -7.62 4.31 1.19
CA SER A 81 -6.27 4.14 1.75
C SER A 81 -5.43 5.41 1.58
N PHE A 82 -5.49 6.06 0.42
CA PHE A 82 -4.83 7.35 0.21
C PHE A 82 -5.38 8.46 1.10
N GLU A 83 -6.69 8.52 1.31
CA GLU A 83 -7.30 9.48 2.25
C GLU A 83 -6.79 9.27 3.67
N LYS A 84 -6.72 8.01 4.15
CA LYS A 84 -6.19 7.68 5.49
C LYS A 84 -4.71 8.04 5.60
N LEU A 85 -3.91 7.71 4.58
CA LEU A 85 -2.49 8.06 4.54
C LEU A 85 -2.26 9.57 4.50
N SER A 86 -3.10 10.31 3.77
CA SER A 86 -3.05 11.76 3.76
C SER A 86 -3.24 12.35 5.16
N ALA A 87 -4.26 11.89 5.89
CA ALA A 87 -4.50 12.34 7.25
C ALA A 87 -3.33 11.99 8.18
N LEU A 88 -2.78 10.78 8.03
CA LEU A 88 -1.64 10.30 8.81
C LEU A 88 -0.37 11.12 8.55
N PHE A 89 -0.04 11.41 7.28
CA PHE A 89 1.12 12.23 6.95
C PHE A 89 0.98 13.67 7.44
N ASN A 90 -0.23 14.21 7.45
CA ASN A 90 -0.48 15.54 8.03
C ASN A 90 -0.28 15.55 9.56
N GLU A 91 -0.72 14.51 10.26
CA GLU A 91 -0.47 14.34 11.69
C GLU A 91 1.02 14.18 11.98
N LEU A 92 1.72 13.33 11.21
CA LEU A 92 3.16 13.13 11.34
C LEU A 92 3.94 14.43 11.07
N ALA A 93 3.53 15.23 10.10
CA ALA A 93 4.15 16.53 9.85
C ALA A 93 4.09 17.43 11.09
N ALA A 94 2.94 17.47 11.78
CA ALA A 94 2.81 18.23 13.03
C ALA A 94 3.69 17.65 14.14
N GLN A 95 3.85 16.34 14.22
CA GLN A 95 4.74 15.70 15.20
C GLN A 95 6.21 16.03 14.90
N MET A 96 6.64 15.98 13.62
CA MET A 96 7.99 16.35 13.21
C MET A 96 8.31 17.81 13.50
N GLU A 97 7.37 18.70 13.32
CA GLU A 97 7.50 20.12 13.71
C GLU A 97 7.76 20.32 15.21
N GLY A 98 7.26 19.39 16.05
CA GLY A 98 7.46 19.39 17.51
C GLY A 98 8.78 18.73 17.99
N VAL A 99 9.51 18.05 17.11
CA VAL A 99 10.74 17.30 17.47
C VAL A 99 11.80 18.18 18.13
N PRO A 100 12.14 19.39 17.64
CA PRO A 100 13.15 20.23 18.29
C PRO A 100 12.81 20.55 19.76
N VAL A 101 11.55 20.86 20.04
CA VAL A 101 11.08 21.17 21.40
C VAL A 101 11.08 19.92 22.29
N ALA A 102 10.69 18.77 21.73
CA ALA A 102 10.70 17.49 22.43
C ALA A 102 12.12 17.09 22.85
N LEU A 103 13.10 17.24 21.96
CA LEU A 103 14.51 16.97 22.24
C LEU A 103 15.07 17.89 23.33
N GLN A 104 14.80 19.19 23.26
CA GLN A 104 15.22 20.16 24.29
C GLN A 104 14.60 19.86 25.67
N SER A 105 13.40 19.27 25.67
CA SER A 105 12.70 18.88 26.89
C SER A 105 13.06 17.47 27.40
N GLY A 106 14.01 16.78 26.76
CA GLY A 106 14.43 15.43 27.11
C GLY A 106 13.43 14.32 26.80
N LYS A 107 12.44 14.58 25.91
CA LYS A 107 11.38 13.65 25.54
C LYS A 107 11.82 12.71 24.40
N ASN A 108 12.98 12.10 24.53
CA ASN A 108 13.57 11.26 23.49
C ASN A 108 12.70 10.06 23.10
N ALA A 109 11.89 9.52 24.01
CA ALA A 109 10.97 8.42 23.72
C ALA A 109 9.85 8.84 22.76
N GLU A 110 9.31 10.06 22.92
CA GLU A 110 8.28 10.61 22.01
C GLU A 110 8.85 10.81 20.61
N VAL A 111 10.10 11.28 20.51
CA VAL A 111 10.79 11.44 19.22
C VAL A 111 11.00 10.09 18.54
N SER A 112 11.51 9.08 19.28
CA SER A 112 11.72 7.74 18.74
C SER A 112 10.42 7.10 18.22
N GLU A 113 9.32 7.28 18.94
CA GLU A 113 8.00 6.78 18.51
C GLU A 113 7.52 7.47 17.22
N SER A 114 7.70 8.79 17.11
CA SER A 114 7.37 9.54 15.90
C SER A 114 8.17 9.08 14.69
N ILE A 115 9.43 8.77 14.87
CA ILE A 115 10.31 8.23 13.80
C ILE A 115 9.83 6.86 13.34
N LYS A 116 9.50 5.98 14.28
CA LYS A 116 8.96 4.66 13.96
C LYS A 116 7.65 4.78 13.17
N ARG A 117 6.73 5.62 13.63
CA ARG A 117 5.47 5.88 12.92
C ARG A 117 5.69 6.42 11.51
N LEU A 118 6.71 7.27 11.33
CA LEU A 118 7.08 7.77 10.00
C LEU A 118 7.52 6.63 9.09
N ALA A 119 8.42 5.75 9.56
CA ALA A 119 8.90 4.61 8.79
C ALA A 119 7.74 3.67 8.40
N ASP A 120 6.89 3.29 9.35
CA ASP A 120 5.72 2.43 9.12
C ASP A 120 4.74 3.07 8.11
N SER A 121 4.58 4.39 8.15
CA SER A 121 3.69 5.12 7.23
C SER A 121 4.24 5.19 5.81
N ILE A 122 5.55 5.32 5.65
CA ILE A 122 6.20 5.26 4.34
C ILE A 122 6.08 3.86 3.73
N GLU A 123 6.29 2.82 4.52
CA GLU A 123 6.11 1.43 4.07
C GLU A 123 4.67 1.19 3.60
N GLN A 124 3.69 1.62 4.40
CA GLN A 124 2.28 1.53 4.05
C GLN A 124 1.95 2.30 2.77
N PHE A 125 2.50 3.50 2.59
CA PHE A 125 2.34 4.27 1.35
C PHE A 125 2.90 3.52 0.15
N CYS A 126 4.11 2.97 0.24
CA CYS A 126 4.72 2.20 -0.85
C CYS A 126 3.86 0.98 -1.24
N HIS A 127 3.27 0.30 -0.25
CA HIS A 127 2.36 -0.80 -0.49
C HIS A 127 1.10 -0.35 -1.25
N VAL A 128 0.42 0.70 -0.79
CA VAL A 128 -0.77 1.25 -1.45
C VAL A 128 -0.45 1.78 -2.85
N ALA A 129 0.69 2.45 -3.04
CA ALA A 129 1.13 2.92 -4.35
C ALA A 129 1.39 1.76 -5.33
N THR A 130 1.91 0.63 -4.84
CA THR A 130 2.07 -0.59 -5.64
C THR A 130 0.72 -1.14 -6.08
N LEU A 131 -0.27 -1.20 -5.18
CA LEU A 131 -1.63 -1.62 -5.53
C LEU A 131 -2.31 -0.65 -6.51
N ALA A 132 -2.10 0.65 -6.34
CA ALA A 132 -2.61 1.69 -7.24
C ALA A 132 -2.10 1.54 -8.68
N SER A 133 -0.90 0.97 -8.86
CA SER A 133 -0.34 0.70 -10.20
C SER A 133 -1.13 -0.34 -11.00
N LEU A 134 -2.00 -1.11 -10.36
CA LEU A 134 -2.91 -2.04 -11.02
C LEU A 134 -4.05 -1.31 -11.75
N PHE A 135 -4.27 -0.03 -11.46
CA PHE A 135 -5.30 0.81 -12.07
C PHE A 135 -4.68 2.06 -12.74
N PRO A 136 -3.88 1.88 -13.81
CA PRO A 136 -3.11 2.97 -14.41
C PRO A 136 -3.99 4.11 -14.93
N ASP A 137 -5.18 3.80 -15.43
CA ASP A 137 -6.11 4.81 -15.97
C ASP A 137 -6.66 5.76 -14.87
N THR A 138 -6.68 5.30 -13.62
CA THR A 138 -7.19 6.07 -12.49
C THR A 138 -6.06 6.75 -11.71
N PHE A 139 -4.94 6.06 -11.48
CA PHE A 139 -3.85 6.51 -10.60
C PHE A 139 -2.53 6.76 -11.33
N SER A 140 -2.54 6.83 -12.68
CA SER A 140 -1.33 7.04 -13.50
C SER A 140 -0.60 8.37 -13.25
N THR A 141 -1.29 9.32 -12.65
CA THR A 141 -0.76 10.66 -12.39
C THR A 141 -0.23 10.85 -10.98
N GLY A 142 0.11 9.75 -10.29
CA GLY A 142 0.74 9.82 -8.97
C GLY A 142 2.01 10.67 -9.00
N SER A 143 1.82 11.98 -8.92
CA SER A 143 2.92 12.94 -8.90
C SER A 143 2.71 13.97 -7.79
N LEU A 144 3.80 14.28 -7.12
CA LEU A 144 3.91 15.39 -6.18
C LEU A 144 4.39 16.62 -6.94
N ASN A 145 3.52 17.61 -7.14
CA ASN A 145 3.89 18.85 -7.85
C ASN A 145 4.51 18.62 -9.24
N GLY A 146 4.09 17.56 -9.97
CA GLY A 146 4.64 17.21 -11.28
C GLY A 146 5.88 16.31 -11.26
N ILE A 147 6.35 15.91 -10.08
CA ILE A 147 7.43 14.94 -9.89
C ILE A 147 6.81 13.58 -9.59
N SER A 148 7.30 12.51 -10.21
CA SER A 148 6.79 11.16 -9.92
C SER A 148 7.05 10.78 -8.45
N PHE A 149 6.20 9.96 -7.86
CA PHE A 149 6.47 9.43 -6.51
C PHE A 149 7.85 8.77 -6.42
N LYS A 150 8.27 8.07 -7.47
CA LYS A 150 9.59 7.44 -7.52
C LYS A 150 10.71 8.46 -7.35
N ASP A 151 10.65 9.55 -8.09
CA ASP A 151 11.68 10.60 -8.05
C ASP A 151 11.64 11.35 -6.72
N PHE A 152 10.44 11.64 -6.21
CA PHE A 152 10.26 12.23 -4.89
C PHE A 152 10.91 11.36 -3.78
N PHE A 153 10.67 10.06 -3.78
CA PHE A 153 11.27 9.18 -2.78
C PHE A 153 12.77 8.98 -3.00
N ALA A 154 13.27 9.06 -4.23
CA ALA A 154 14.70 9.08 -4.50
C ALA A 154 15.39 10.30 -3.86
N GLU A 155 14.73 11.47 -3.86
CA GLU A 155 15.21 12.68 -3.19
C GLU A 155 15.01 12.65 -1.67
N PHE A 156 13.93 12.03 -1.20
CA PHE A 156 13.60 11.97 0.23
C PHE A 156 14.42 10.92 1.01
N SER A 157 14.78 9.81 0.37
CA SER A 157 15.51 8.70 1.01
C SER A 157 16.86 9.13 1.65
N PRO A 158 17.73 9.95 1.01
CA PRO A 158 18.95 10.45 1.66
C PRO A 158 18.66 11.25 2.93
N ILE A 159 17.61 12.07 2.94
CA ILE A 159 17.21 12.89 4.09
C ILE A 159 16.78 12.00 5.26
N LEU A 160 16.00 10.95 4.97
CA LEU A 160 15.59 9.97 5.99
C LEU A 160 16.81 9.24 6.57
N LYS A 161 17.81 8.93 5.74
CA LYS A 161 19.06 8.32 6.19
C LYS A 161 19.86 9.27 7.06
N ASP A 162 20.03 10.53 6.66
CA ASP A 162 20.71 11.53 7.46
C ASP A 162 20.01 11.72 8.82
N PHE A 163 18.69 11.64 8.85
CA PHE A 163 17.87 11.71 10.05
C PHE A 163 18.11 10.49 10.97
N GLU A 164 18.19 9.29 10.41
CA GLU A 164 18.53 8.07 11.15
C GLU A 164 19.95 8.15 11.71
N ASP A 165 20.92 8.59 10.91
CA ASP A 165 22.31 8.75 11.34
C ASP A 165 22.42 9.80 12.48
N ALA A 166 21.70 10.91 12.38
CA ALA A 166 21.63 11.91 13.45
C ALA A 166 21.04 11.34 14.76
N LEU A 167 20.01 10.49 14.65
CA LEU A 167 19.41 9.80 15.79
C LEU A 167 20.42 8.86 16.46
N GLN A 168 21.13 8.04 15.68
CA GLN A 168 22.12 7.09 16.18
C GLN A 168 23.28 7.80 16.89
N ASN A 169 23.67 8.97 16.38
CA ASN A 169 24.76 9.80 16.95
C ASN A 169 24.29 10.72 18.08
N ASN A 170 22.99 10.72 18.43
CA ASN A 170 22.38 11.66 19.39
C ASN A 170 22.63 13.13 19.01
N ASP A 171 22.72 13.46 17.73
CA ASP A 171 22.85 14.82 17.24
C ASP A 171 21.49 15.52 17.24
N THR A 172 21.16 16.10 18.39
CA THR A 172 19.85 16.74 18.62
C THR A 172 19.65 18.00 17.78
N VAL A 173 20.72 18.66 17.36
CA VAL A 173 20.65 19.85 16.50
C VAL A 173 20.26 19.42 15.10
N MET A 174 21.00 18.47 14.52
CA MET A 174 20.71 17.95 13.18
C MET A 174 19.34 17.28 13.11
N LEU A 175 18.94 16.53 14.15
CA LEU A 175 17.59 15.96 14.25
C LEU A 175 16.50 17.04 14.18
N GLY A 176 16.70 18.13 14.92
CA GLY A 176 15.74 19.26 14.91
C GLY A 176 15.65 19.91 13.53
N ASP A 177 16.79 20.25 12.94
CA ASP A 177 16.87 20.91 11.64
C ASP A 177 16.24 20.05 10.53
N LEU A 178 16.61 18.76 10.45
CA LEU A 178 16.04 17.84 9.47
C LEU A 178 14.52 17.66 9.65
N SER A 179 14.05 17.56 10.91
CA SER A 179 12.63 17.44 11.19
C SER A 179 11.84 18.63 10.70
N GLU A 180 12.29 19.84 11.03
CA GLU A 180 11.56 21.08 10.78
C GLU A 180 11.65 21.51 9.32
N TYR A 181 12.85 21.48 8.73
CA TYR A 181 13.10 22.09 7.43
C TYR A 181 13.06 21.10 6.26
N GLU A 182 13.25 19.82 6.51
CA GLU A 182 13.31 18.82 5.43
C GLU A 182 12.15 17.82 5.47
N ILE A 183 11.88 17.20 6.62
CA ILE A 183 10.88 16.14 6.72
C ILE A 183 9.46 16.71 6.78
N CYS A 184 9.20 17.67 7.69
CA CYS A 184 7.87 18.26 7.86
C CYS A 184 7.28 18.83 6.55
N PRO A 185 8.00 19.64 5.75
CA PRO A 185 7.46 20.15 4.48
C PRO A 185 7.12 19.04 3.50
N ARG A 186 7.96 18.01 3.37
CA ARG A 186 7.73 16.88 2.45
C ARG A 186 6.51 16.04 2.85
N LEU A 187 6.30 15.82 4.16
CA LEU A 187 5.09 15.13 4.63
C LEU A 187 3.82 15.93 4.33
N LYS A 188 3.86 17.25 4.45
CA LYS A 188 2.73 18.13 4.07
C LYS A 188 2.46 18.07 2.56
N GLU A 189 3.50 17.99 1.73
CA GLU A 189 3.38 17.82 0.28
C GLU A 189 2.76 16.48 -0.10
N ILE A 190 3.25 15.37 0.49
CA ILE A 190 2.66 14.03 0.29
C ILE A 190 1.19 14.05 0.70
N SER A 191 0.87 14.52 1.90
CA SER A 191 -0.50 14.59 2.39
C SER A 191 -1.42 15.31 1.39
N LYS A 192 -1.00 16.48 0.90
CA LYS A 192 -1.78 17.26 -0.05
C LYS A 192 -1.96 16.55 -1.41
N ALA A 193 -0.92 15.88 -1.91
CA ALA A 193 -1.00 15.15 -3.17
C ALA A 193 -1.98 13.97 -3.07
N LEU A 194 -1.96 13.23 -1.95
CA LEU A 194 -2.85 12.09 -1.72
C LEU A 194 -4.34 12.50 -1.61
N GLN A 195 -4.64 13.73 -1.18
CA GLN A 195 -6.02 14.26 -1.17
C GLN A 195 -6.60 14.47 -2.57
N SER A 196 -5.76 14.56 -3.58
CA SER A 196 -6.18 14.82 -4.96
C SER A 196 -6.31 13.55 -5.81
N MET A 197 -6.07 12.38 -5.23
CA MET A 197 -6.17 11.07 -5.87
C MET A 197 -7.52 10.41 -5.57
#